data_4f9e1e589625f0d2e0a8180632a05c64
#
_entry.id   4f9e1e589625f0d2e0a8180632a05c64
#
_cell.length_a   1.000
_cell.length_b   1.000
_cell.length_c   1.000
_cell.angle_alpha   90.00
_cell.angle_beta   90.00
_cell.angle_gamma   90.00
#
_symmetry.space_group_name_H-M   'P 1'
#
loop_
_entity.id
_entity.type
_entity.pdbx_description
1 polymer ?
#
loop_
_entity_poly.entity_id
_entity_poly.type
_entity_poly.pdbx_seq_one_letter_code
_entity_poly.pdbx_strand_id
1 'polypeptide(L)'
;MKKIFLPFALFSMAACASDSEDFNTSNDASIIGKWYIEKVEVFKSKNQQTQTMTSTECKKKSTHEFKSTNMTSITFAPQGNNCIQTDVVTRNYTFNTANKKFWYEGEQDYPYYITQLTQTDMVMEDRLEDFDNDGINDVITRFFKRID
;
A
#
# COMPACT_ATOMS: atom_id res chain seq x y z
N MET A 1 0.83 10.04 -82.39
CA MET A 1 0.76 10.91 -81.22
C MET A 1 -0.44 10.48 -80.39
N LYS A 2 -0.28 9.61 -79.38
CA LYS A 2 -1.39 9.17 -78.52
C LYS A 2 -1.23 9.87 -77.17
N LYS A 3 -2.23 10.72 -76.84
CA LYS A 3 -2.32 11.38 -75.52
C LYS A 3 -2.96 10.39 -74.53
N ILE A 4 -2.22 10.03 -73.51
CA ILE A 4 -2.75 9.22 -72.38
C ILE A 4 -3.22 10.20 -71.31
N PHE A 5 -4.52 10.20 -71.05
CA PHE A 5 -5.12 10.88 -69.86
C PHE A 5 -5.02 9.98 -68.65
N LEU A 6 -4.36 10.46 -67.60
CA LEU A 6 -4.32 9.82 -66.32
C LEU A 6 -5.43 10.42 -65.42
N PRO A 7 -6.30 9.63 -64.83
CA PRO A 7 -7.27 10.18 -63.88
C PRO A 7 -6.61 10.34 -62.51
N PHE A 8 -6.73 11.54 -61.97
CA PHE A 8 -6.28 11.93 -60.63
C PHE A 8 -7.34 11.42 -59.63
N ALA A 9 -7.00 10.37 -58.87
CA ALA A 9 -7.84 9.88 -57.82
C ALA A 9 -7.65 10.76 -56.57
N LEU A 10 -8.66 11.51 -56.19
CA LEU A 10 -8.75 12.23 -54.92
C LEU A 10 -8.97 11.21 -53.79
N PHE A 11 -7.93 10.98 -53.00
CA PHE A 11 -8.04 10.28 -51.71
C PHE A 11 -8.58 11.27 -50.68
N SER A 12 -9.86 11.13 -50.33
CA SER A 12 -10.46 11.77 -49.17
C SER A 12 -9.93 11.08 -47.92
N MET A 13 -8.98 11.71 -47.22
CA MET A 13 -8.60 11.27 -45.85
C MET A 13 -9.74 11.68 -44.90
N ALA A 14 -10.55 10.72 -44.51
CA ALA A 14 -11.40 10.84 -43.34
C ALA A 14 -10.50 10.89 -42.11
N ALA A 15 -10.33 12.07 -41.54
CA ALA A 15 -9.73 12.23 -40.20
C ALA A 15 -10.73 11.65 -39.20
N CYS A 16 -10.47 10.43 -38.71
CA CYS A 16 -11.05 9.99 -37.47
C CYS A 16 -10.46 10.85 -36.35
N ALA A 17 -11.22 11.83 -35.88
CA ALA A 17 -10.99 12.41 -34.58
C ALA A 17 -11.27 11.29 -33.57
N SER A 18 -10.21 10.68 -33.05
CA SER A 18 -10.29 9.90 -31.82
C SER A 18 -10.51 10.90 -30.70
N ASP A 19 -11.75 11.01 -30.23
CA ASP A 19 -12.02 11.54 -28.89
C ASP A 19 -11.28 10.65 -27.91
N SER A 20 -10.07 11.05 -27.57
CA SER A 20 -9.43 10.60 -26.35
C SER A 20 -10.24 11.21 -25.21
N GLU A 21 -11.25 10.47 -24.76
CA GLU A 21 -11.79 10.68 -23.43
C GLU A 21 -10.60 10.47 -22.49
N ASP A 22 -10.02 11.57 -22.04
CA ASP A 22 -9.15 11.62 -20.87
C ASP A 22 -9.99 11.15 -19.68
N PHE A 23 -10.08 9.84 -19.52
CA PHE A 23 -10.40 9.22 -18.24
C PHE A 23 -9.22 9.46 -17.30
N ASN A 24 -9.04 10.73 -16.94
CA ASN A 24 -8.16 11.12 -15.84
C ASN A 24 -8.88 10.88 -14.52
N THR A 25 -9.38 9.67 -14.31
CA THR A 25 -9.60 9.15 -12.99
C THR A 25 -8.22 8.72 -12.51
N SER A 26 -7.47 9.63 -11.90
CA SER A 26 -6.36 9.27 -11.03
C SER A 26 -6.96 8.51 -9.84
N ASN A 27 -7.23 7.23 -10.03
CA ASN A 27 -7.45 6.25 -8.99
C ASN A 27 -6.11 5.99 -8.27
N ASP A 28 -5.38 7.06 -7.98
CA ASP A 28 -4.15 6.97 -7.24
C ASP A 28 -4.50 6.51 -5.83
N ALA A 29 -4.20 5.25 -5.59
CA ALA A 29 -4.38 4.65 -4.29
C ALA A 29 -3.58 5.46 -3.27
N SER A 30 -4.25 5.93 -2.22
CA SER A 30 -3.66 6.76 -1.18
C SER A 30 -3.45 5.97 0.09
N ILE A 31 -2.32 6.21 0.77
CA ILE A 31 -2.11 5.70 2.13
C ILE A 31 -3.09 6.36 3.11
N ILE A 32 -3.54 7.59 2.83
CA ILE A 32 -4.47 8.35 3.68
C ILE A 32 -5.79 7.59 3.78
N GLY A 33 -6.29 7.43 5.01
CA GLY A 33 -7.50 6.68 5.34
C GLY A 33 -7.32 5.83 6.58
N LYS A 34 -8.32 5.04 6.89
CA LYS A 34 -8.36 4.20 8.08
C LYS A 34 -8.24 2.73 7.71
N TRP A 35 -7.33 2.04 8.38
CA TRP A 35 -6.93 0.68 8.06
C TRP A 35 -6.92 -0.20 9.30
N TYR A 36 -7.13 -1.51 9.13
CA TYR A 36 -6.79 -2.51 10.15
C TYR A 36 -5.86 -3.56 9.56
N ILE A 37 -5.08 -4.24 10.40
CA ILE A 37 -4.21 -5.34 9.98
C ILE A 37 -5.02 -6.63 9.97
N GLU A 38 -5.18 -7.23 8.80
CA GLU A 38 -5.86 -8.51 8.61
C GLU A 38 -4.97 -9.69 9.02
N LYS A 39 -3.71 -9.64 8.60
CA LYS A 39 -2.70 -10.64 8.94
C LYS A 39 -1.30 -10.06 8.95
N VAL A 40 -0.40 -10.76 9.62
CA VAL A 40 1.04 -10.50 9.59
C VAL A 40 1.74 -11.78 9.17
N GLU A 41 2.70 -11.67 8.25
CA GLU A 41 3.61 -12.75 7.88
C GLU A 41 5.02 -12.37 8.28
N VAL A 42 5.72 -13.31 8.91
CA VAL A 42 7.13 -13.18 9.27
C VAL A 42 7.91 -14.20 8.45
N PHE A 43 8.70 -13.71 7.52
CA PHE A 43 9.67 -14.53 6.80
C PHE A 43 10.98 -14.53 7.57
N LYS A 44 11.32 -15.68 8.15
CA LYS A 44 12.53 -15.91 8.90
C LYS A 44 13.70 -16.17 7.96
N SER A 45 14.59 -15.19 7.83
CA SER A 45 15.63 -15.16 6.80
C SER A 45 16.63 -16.29 6.93
N LYS A 46 16.96 -16.72 8.16
CA LYS A 46 17.94 -17.78 8.44
C LYS A 46 17.50 -19.16 7.94
N ASN A 47 16.25 -19.51 8.16
CA ASN A 47 15.73 -20.84 7.84
C ASN A 47 14.75 -20.86 6.66
N GLN A 48 14.48 -19.66 6.06
CA GLN A 48 13.58 -19.45 4.93
C GLN A 48 12.15 -19.96 5.18
N GLN A 49 11.68 -19.86 6.42
CA GLN A 49 10.34 -20.24 6.81
C GLN A 49 9.45 -19.02 6.99
N THR A 50 8.20 -19.14 6.56
CA THR A 50 7.18 -18.11 6.78
C THR A 50 6.21 -18.55 7.87
N GLN A 51 6.01 -17.68 8.86
CA GLN A 51 4.98 -17.82 9.89
C GLN A 51 3.88 -16.81 9.61
N THR A 52 2.62 -17.27 9.51
CA THR A 52 1.45 -16.39 9.32
C THR A 52 0.64 -16.28 10.60
N MET A 53 0.29 -15.05 10.98
CA MET A 53 -0.55 -14.72 12.12
C MET A 53 -1.77 -13.94 11.64
N THR A 54 -2.93 -14.57 11.65
CA THR A 54 -4.21 -13.89 11.27
C THR A 54 -4.76 -13.13 12.48
N SER A 55 -5.24 -11.92 12.24
CA SER A 55 -5.86 -11.10 13.29
C SER A 55 -7.16 -11.70 13.77
N THR A 56 -7.30 -11.85 15.09
CA THR A 56 -8.56 -12.20 15.74
C THR A 56 -9.58 -11.05 15.61
N GLU A 57 -10.86 -11.31 15.85
CA GLU A 57 -11.91 -10.29 15.82
C GLU A 57 -11.63 -9.13 16.79
N CYS A 58 -10.96 -9.39 17.91
CA CYS A 58 -10.52 -8.33 18.81
C CYS A 58 -9.39 -7.50 18.21
N LYS A 59 -8.40 -8.14 17.62
CA LYS A 59 -7.27 -7.44 16.97
C LYS A 59 -7.71 -6.63 15.75
N LYS A 60 -8.71 -7.05 15.00
CA LYS A 60 -9.29 -6.29 13.88
C LYS A 60 -9.95 -4.97 14.30
N LYS A 61 -10.29 -4.79 15.59
CA LYS A 61 -10.74 -3.51 16.13
C LYS A 61 -9.61 -2.48 16.23
N SER A 62 -8.34 -2.94 16.26
CA SER A 62 -7.19 -2.04 16.19
C SER A 62 -7.14 -1.37 14.83
N THR A 63 -6.94 -0.05 14.84
CA THR A 63 -6.97 0.75 13.61
C THR A 63 -5.76 1.64 13.49
N HIS A 64 -5.39 1.94 12.26
CA HIS A 64 -4.32 2.86 11.89
C HIS A 64 -4.91 3.91 10.95
N GLU A 65 -5.11 5.13 11.45
CA GLU A 65 -5.64 6.25 10.66
C GLU A 65 -4.50 7.12 10.17
N PHE A 66 -4.24 7.07 8.86
CA PHE A 66 -3.24 7.91 8.20
C PHE A 66 -3.90 9.21 7.74
N LYS A 67 -3.37 10.34 8.19
CA LYS A 67 -3.67 11.70 7.71
C LYS A 67 -2.51 12.20 6.87
N SER A 68 -2.54 13.42 6.41
CA SER A 68 -1.49 13.98 5.54
C SER A 68 -0.08 13.97 6.14
N THR A 69 0.05 14.11 7.46
CA THR A 69 1.34 14.26 8.15
C THR A 69 1.53 13.36 9.36
N ASN A 70 0.46 12.75 9.84
CA ASN A 70 0.52 11.91 11.03
C ASN A 70 -0.36 10.66 10.88
N MET A 71 -0.05 9.64 11.64
CA MET A 71 -0.82 8.42 11.79
C MET A 71 -1.20 8.24 13.25
N THR A 72 -2.48 7.94 13.50
CA THR A 72 -2.97 7.55 14.82
C THR A 72 -3.28 6.05 14.83
N SER A 73 -2.62 5.32 15.72
CA SER A 73 -2.91 3.91 15.98
C SER A 73 -3.73 3.78 17.25
N ILE A 74 -4.83 3.02 17.15
CA ILE A 74 -5.64 2.59 18.30
C ILE A 74 -5.49 1.09 18.41
N THR A 75 -5.01 0.60 19.55
CA THR A 75 -4.75 -0.82 19.77
C THR A 75 -5.81 -1.44 20.68
N PHE A 76 -6.31 -2.61 20.30
CA PHE A 76 -7.19 -3.44 21.09
C PHE A 76 -6.54 -4.79 21.39
N ALA A 77 -6.78 -5.30 22.60
CA ALA A 77 -6.31 -6.60 23.03
C ALA A 77 -7.37 -7.36 23.85
N PRO A 78 -7.36 -8.69 23.79
CA PRO A 78 -8.23 -9.49 24.67
C PRO A 78 -7.79 -9.38 26.14
N GLN A 79 -8.78 -9.15 27.02
CA GLN A 79 -8.59 -9.22 28.47
C GLN A 79 -9.71 -10.10 29.05
N GLY A 80 -9.38 -11.35 29.35
CA GLY A 80 -10.40 -12.36 29.65
C GLY A 80 -11.33 -12.56 28.46
N ASN A 81 -12.64 -12.42 28.68
CA ASN A 81 -13.66 -12.53 27.64
C ASN A 81 -13.95 -11.20 26.91
N ASN A 82 -13.30 -10.10 27.32
CA ASN A 82 -13.54 -8.78 26.77
C ASN A 82 -12.45 -8.40 25.78
N CYS A 83 -12.80 -7.53 24.84
CA CYS A 83 -11.86 -6.87 23.95
C CYS A 83 -11.77 -5.40 24.36
N ILE A 84 -10.64 -4.98 24.89
CA ILE A 84 -10.46 -3.63 25.42
C ILE A 84 -9.43 -2.85 24.60
N GLN A 85 -9.63 -1.53 24.55
CA GLN A 85 -8.61 -0.62 24.03
C GLN A 85 -7.44 -0.53 25.02
N THR A 86 -6.23 -0.78 24.54
CA THR A 86 -5.04 -0.80 25.37
C THR A 86 -4.12 0.40 25.14
N ASP A 87 -4.18 1.00 23.96
CA ASP A 87 -3.28 2.09 23.63
C ASP A 87 -3.86 3.01 22.53
N VAL A 88 -3.40 4.28 22.52
CA VAL A 88 -3.61 5.26 21.44
C VAL A 88 -2.32 6.02 21.25
N VAL A 89 -1.71 5.89 20.08
CA VAL A 89 -0.45 6.55 19.74
C VAL A 89 -0.62 7.35 18.46
N THR A 90 -0.19 8.62 18.47
CA THR A 90 -0.09 9.44 17.25
C THR A 90 1.37 9.75 16.97
N ARG A 91 1.83 9.52 15.75
CA ARG A 91 3.19 9.80 15.29
C ARG A 91 3.16 10.52 13.95
N ASN A 92 4.04 11.50 13.79
CA ASN A 92 4.29 12.08 12.48
C ASN A 92 5.02 11.08 11.59
N TYR A 93 4.74 11.15 10.29
CA TYR A 93 5.39 10.29 9.32
C TYR A 93 5.67 11.03 8.01
N THR A 94 6.53 10.43 7.20
CA THR A 94 6.75 10.78 5.81
C THR A 94 6.50 9.56 4.93
N PHE A 95 5.78 9.74 3.82
CA PHE A 95 5.61 8.74 2.79
C PHE A 95 6.15 9.28 1.46
N ASN A 96 7.21 8.66 0.96
CA ASN A 96 7.76 8.96 -0.35
C ASN A 96 7.08 8.08 -1.39
N THR A 97 6.21 8.69 -2.21
CA THR A 97 5.42 7.97 -3.22
C THR A 97 6.26 7.43 -4.37
N ALA A 98 7.41 8.05 -4.68
CA ALA A 98 8.28 7.63 -5.79
C ALA A 98 8.98 6.30 -5.52
N ASN A 99 9.49 6.10 -4.30
CA ASN A 99 10.18 4.87 -3.91
C ASN A 99 9.37 3.99 -2.95
N LYS A 100 8.11 4.39 -2.65
CA LYS A 100 7.19 3.65 -1.78
C LYS A 100 7.72 3.40 -0.37
N LYS A 101 8.56 4.30 0.15
CA LYS A 101 9.09 4.23 1.51
C LYS A 101 8.27 5.08 2.46
N PHE A 102 8.01 4.51 3.61
CA PHE A 102 7.32 5.15 4.75
C PHE A 102 8.25 5.12 5.96
N TRP A 103 8.35 6.22 6.72
CA TRP A 103 9.08 6.24 7.97
C TRP A 103 8.46 7.24 8.96
N TYR A 104 8.62 6.97 10.24
CA TYR A 104 8.24 7.92 11.28
C TYR A 104 9.28 9.03 11.41
N GLU A 105 8.86 10.19 11.88
CA GLU A 105 9.74 11.34 12.11
C GLU A 105 10.93 10.93 12.99
N GLY A 106 12.14 11.24 12.54
CA GLY A 106 13.39 10.84 13.18
C GLY A 106 13.86 9.41 12.89
N GLU A 107 13.11 8.62 12.12
CA GLU A 107 13.43 7.22 11.82
C GLU A 107 13.65 6.95 10.31
N GLN A 108 14.17 7.94 9.56
CA GLN A 108 14.39 7.79 8.12
C GLN A 108 15.37 6.69 7.72
N ASP A 109 16.25 6.28 8.62
CA ASP A 109 17.20 5.19 8.41
C ASP A 109 16.55 3.82 8.61
N TYR A 110 15.31 3.78 9.13
CA TYR A 110 14.54 2.58 9.41
C TYR A 110 13.19 2.61 8.66
N PRO A 111 13.20 2.67 7.32
CA PRO A 111 11.97 2.79 6.57
C PRO A 111 11.23 1.47 6.46
N TYR A 112 9.91 1.56 6.45
CA TYR A 112 9.01 0.53 5.96
C TYR A 112 8.84 0.66 4.45
N TYR A 113 8.50 -0.43 3.78
CA TYR A 113 8.30 -0.48 2.34
C TYR A 113 6.85 -0.80 2.02
N ILE A 114 6.16 0.09 1.28
CA ILE A 114 4.80 -0.17 0.79
C ILE A 114 4.92 -0.94 -0.52
N THR A 115 4.73 -2.25 -0.48
CA THR A 115 4.89 -3.13 -1.65
C THR A 115 3.63 -3.25 -2.47
N GLN A 116 2.47 -2.99 -1.85
CA GLN A 116 1.18 -2.89 -2.52
C GLN A 116 0.35 -1.77 -1.90
N LEU A 117 -0.32 -0.99 -2.74
CA LEU A 117 -1.28 0.01 -2.32
C LEU A 117 -2.38 0.10 -3.36
N THR A 118 -3.61 -0.19 -2.94
CA THR A 118 -4.85 -0.09 -3.72
C THR A 118 -5.87 0.75 -2.95
N GLN A 119 -7.07 0.90 -3.45
CA GLN A 119 -8.15 1.58 -2.73
C GLN A 119 -8.58 0.82 -1.47
N THR A 120 -8.42 -0.50 -1.43
CA THR A 120 -8.92 -1.38 -0.37
C THR A 120 -7.82 -2.09 0.42
N ASP A 121 -6.63 -2.21 -0.15
CA ASP A 121 -5.56 -3.03 0.38
C ASP A 121 -4.22 -2.28 0.39
N MET A 122 -3.46 -2.47 1.48
CA MET A 122 -2.08 -2.01 1.60
C MET A 122 -1.22 -3.13 2.18
N VAL A 123 -0.04 -3.32 1.60
CA VAL A 123 0.98 -4.25 2.12
C VAL A 123 2.22 -3.44 2.49
N MET A 124 2.64 -3.59 3.74
CA MET A 124 3.78 -2.88 4.31
C MET A 124 4.80 -3.89 4.86
N GLU A 125 6.04 -3.76 4.47
CA GLU A 125 7.14 -4.59 4.93
C GLU A 125 8.10 -3.81 5.85
N ASP A 126 8.49 -4.45 6.95
CA ASP A 126 9.64 -4.13 7.77
C ASP A 126 10.74 -5.14 7.44
N ARG A 127 11.95 -4.67 7.19
CA ARG A 127 13.09 -5.49 6.78
C ARG A 127 14.29 -5.34 7.70
N LEU A 128 14.10 -4.70 8.86
CA LEU A 128 15.17 -4.32 9.76
C LEU A 128 15.00 -4.91 11.16
N GLU A 129 13.97 -5.70 11.38
CA GLU A 129 13.71 -6.37 12.65
C GLU A 129 14.22 -7.82 12.64
N ASP A 130 14.98 -8.19 13.62
CA ASP A 130 15.35 -9.59 13.93
C ASP A 130 14.25 -10.15 14.87
N PHE A 131 13.24 -10.77 14.30
CA PHE A 131 12.02 -11.19 15.00
C PHE A 131 12.27 -12.33 16.01
N ASP A 132 13.19 -13.24 15.70
CA ASP A 132 13.46 -14.40 16.54
C ASP A 132 14.79 -14.33 17.29
N ASN A 133 15.49 -13.19 17.24
CA ASN A 133 16.75 -12.88 17.90
C ASN A 133 17.89 -13.86 17.53
N ASP A 134 17.93 -14.24 16.26
CA ASP A 134 18.97 -15.14 15.74
C ASP A 134 20.18 -14.43 15.11
N GLY A 135 20.17 -13.09 15.09
CA GLY A 135 21.21 -12.20 14.58
C GLY A 135 21.06 -11.86 13.10
N ILE A 136 19.97 -12.28 12.44
CA ILE A 136 19.69 -12.00 11.04
C ILE A 136 18.32 -11.31 10.94
N ASN A 137 18.27 -10.16 10.25
CA ASN A 137 17.01 -9.45 10.06
C ASN A 137 16.02 -10.29 9.26
N ASP A 138 14.79 -10.28 9.71
CA ASP A 138 13.64 -10.94 9.09
C ASP A 138 12.83 -9.97 8.23
N VAL A 139 11.87 -10.48 7.46
CA VAL A 139 10.91 -9.65 6.75
C VAL A 139 9.55 -9.80 7.40
N ILE A 140 9.05 -8.72 8.01
CA ILE A 140 7.72 -8.69 8.63
C ILE A 140 6.77 -7.98 7.68
N THR A 141 5.85 -8.72 7.08
CA THR A 141 4.86 -8.22 6.14
C THR A 141 3.52 -8.04 6.83
N ARG A 142 2.99 -6.82 6.83
CA ARG A 142 1.68 -6.47 7.39
C ARG A 142 0.70 -6.23 6.26
N PHE A 143 -0.41 -6.96 6.27
CA PHE A 143 -1.48 -6.85 5.29
C PHE A 143 -2.63 -6.06 5.89
N PHE A 144 -2.88 -4.90 5.32
CA PHE A 144 -3.91 -3.98 5.77
C PHE A 144 -5.13 -4.03 4.86
N LYS A 145 -6.30 -3.88 5.47
CA LYS A 145 -7.56 -3.63 4.79
C LYS A 145 -8.10 -2.26 5.17
N ARG A 146 -8.63 -1.53 4.19
CA ARG A 146 -9.28 -0.24 4.42
C ARG A 146 -10.64 -0.45 5.07
N ILE A 147 -11.01 0.45 5.98
CA ILE A 147 -12.29 0.41 6.71
C ILE A 147 -13.30 1.36 6.08
N ASP A 148 -12.83 2.47 5.49
CA ASP A 148 -13.60 3.58 4.91
C ASP A 148 -13.28 3.81 3.46
#